data_fef84ad89a902359c2ce0b1f618b12f5
#
_entry.id   fef84ad89a902359c2ce0b1f618b12f5
#
_cell.length_a   1.000
_cell.length_b   1.000
_cell.length_c   1.000
_cell.angle_alpha   90.00
_cell.angle_beta   90.00
_cell.angle_gamma   90.00
#
_symmetry.space_group_name_H-M   'P 1'
#
loop_
_entity.id
_entity.type
_entity.pdbx_description
1 polymer ?
#
loop_
_entity_poly.entity_id
_entity_poly.type
_entity_poly.pdbx_seq_one_letter_code
_entity_poly.pdbx_strand_id
1 'polypeptide(L)'
;MLVLLVLTRWTPQGQSLALKTFLLGSLFSPLLKQLFVHPRPLSVLDPSLLNVIGQPISAANAMPSGHSLTVVACMTLLMLCLPKAHRLTPWGFIGLGLLALLSALSRVMVGAHWPSDVLAGAGFGGLVVWLAVQWEQRQTWQPQLQSQVGQVGLLLAELALVIYVLTASTHTPYEQWANDCVATLGIAGFLAHWRDHRRKILA
;
A
#
# COMPACT_ATOMS: atom_id res chain seq x y z
N MET A 1 -2.77 -1.79 -1.77
CA MET A 1 -3.58 -2.65 -0.89
C MET A 1 -4.03 -3.94 -1.59
N LEU A 2 -4.73 -3.86 -2.72
CA LEU A 2 -5.21 -5.03 -3.47
C LEU A 2 -4.10 -6.06 -3.76
N VAL A 3 -2.97 -5.62 -4.32
CA VAL A 3 -1.82 -6.48 -4.61
C VAL A 3 -1.29 -7.17 -3.35
N LEU A 4 -1.28 -6.47 -2.22
CA LEU A 4 -0.84 -7.06 -0.95
C LEU A 4 -1.78 -8.14 -0.45
N LEU A 5 -3.09 -7.92 -0.48
CA LEU A 5 -4.07 -8.95 -0.09
C LEU A 5 -3.89 -10.22 -0.92
N VAL A 6 -3.64 -10.06 -2.22
CA VAL A 6 -3.39 -11.17 -3.14
C VAL A 6 -2.07 -11.88 -2.82
N LEU A 7 -0.98 -11.14 -2.64
CA LEU A 7 0.35 -11.72 -2.42
C LEU A 7 0.52 -12.32 -1.04
N THR A 8 -0.11 -11.75 -0.02
CA THR A 8 0.03 -12.22 1.37
C THR A 8 -0.86 -13.42 1.70
N ARG A 9 -1.81 -13.79 0.84
CA ARG A 9 -2.69 -14.95 1.06
C ARG A 9 -1.94 -16.29 1.15
N TRP A 10 -0.75 -16.39 0.56
CA TRP A 10 0.06 -17.61 0.57
C TRP A 10 0.78 -17.87 1.89
N THR A 11 0.74 -16.91 2.81
CA THR A 11 1.30 -17.09 4.15
C THR A 11 0.19 -17.12 5.19
N PRO A 12 0.27 -18.01 6.20
CA PRO A 12 -0.78 -18.14 7.20
C PRO A 12 -1.16 -16.83 7.90
N GLN A 13 -0.20 -15.95 8.10
CA GLN A 13 -0.39 -14.68 8.84
C GLN A 13 -0.46 -13.45 7.93
N GLY A 14 -0.18 -13.62 6.62
CA GLY A 14 0.02 -12.49 5.69
C GLY A 14 -1.21 -11.61 5.54
N GLN A 15 -2.40 -12.20 5.36
CA GLN A 15 -3.64 -11.43 5.20
C GLN A 15 -4.00 -10.65 6.47
N SER A 16 -3.88 -11.28 7.65
CA SER A 16 -4.12 -10.62 8.93
C SER A 16 -3.18 -9.43 9.12
N LEU A 17 -1.89 -9.64 8.85
CA LEU A 17 -0.87 -8.61 8.95
C LEU A 17 -1.09 -7.46 7.95
N ALA A 18 -1.46 -7.78 6.71
CA ALA A 18 -1.76 -6.78 5.69
C ALA A 18 -2.98 -5.92 6.07
N LEU A 19 -4.05 -6.52 6.59
CA LEU A 19 -5.24 -5.79 7.06
C LEU A 19 -4.90 -4.87 8.24
N LYS A 20 -4.16 -5.35 9.23
CA LYS A 20 -3.73 -4.53 10.38
C LYS A 20 -2.84 -3.36 9.95
N THR A 21 -1.91 -3.62 9.04
CA THR A 21 -1.05 -2.56 8.49
C THR A 21 -1.89 -1.51 7.75
N PHE A 22 -2.87 -1.94 6.97
CA PHE A 22 -3.78 -1.01 6.29
C PHE A 22 -4.60 -0.18 7.28
N LEU A 23 -5.19 -0.79 8.29
CA LEU A 23 -5.95 -0.08 9.32
C LEU A 23 -5.10 0.94 10.07
N LEU A 24 -3.92 0.53 10.52
CA LEU A 24 -2.99 1.43 11.20
C LEU A 24 -2.54 2.57 10.27
N GLY A 25 -2.16 2.26 9.03
CA GLY A 25 -1.74 3.27 8.07
C GLY A 25 -2.84 4.27 7.72
N SER A 26 -4.09 3.80 7.59
CA SER A 26 -5.26 4.64 7.31
C SER A 26 -5.59 5.58 8.48
N LEU A 27 -5.34 5.18 9.71
CA LEU A 27 -5.50 6.02 10.90
C LEU A 27 -4.33 6.97 11.09
N PHE A 28 -3.11 6.47 10.99
CA PHE A 28 -1.90 7.26 11.27
C PHE A 28 -1.68 8.37 10.26
N SER A 29 -1.89 8.11 8.97
CA SER A 29 -1.61 9.11 7.92
C SER A 29 -2.39 10.41 8.10
N PRO A 30 -3.74 10.41 8.25
CA PRO A 30 -4.48 11.66 8.46
C PRO A 30 -4.21 12.29 9.84
N LEU A 31 -4.01 11.47 10.89
CA LEU A 31 -3.70 11.98 12.22
C LEU A 31 -2.37 12.73 12.24
N LEU A 32 -1.32 12.14 11.67
CA LEU A 32 -0.01 12.78 11.59
C LEU A 32 -0.03 14.06 10.75
N LYS A 33 -0.84 14.11 9.69
CA LYS A 33 -1.02 15.34 8.91
C LYS A 33 -1.67 16.48 9.69
N GLN A 34 -2.49 16.17 10.68
CA GLN A 34 -3.04 17.18 11.58
C GLN A 34 -2.01 17.69 12.61
N LEU A 35 -1.10 16.80 13.03
CA LEU A 35 -0.04 17.14 13.98
C LEU A 35 1.09 17.94 13.34
N PHE A 36 1.46 17.63 12.10
CA PHE A 36 2.55 18.26 11.37
C PHE A 36 1.99 19.25 10.34
N VAL A 37 1.84 20.51 10.74
CA VAL A 37 1.42 21.56 9.81
C VAL A 37 2.64 21.99 8.99
N HIS A 38 2.82 21.38 7.83
CA HIS A 38 3.93 21.63 6.93
C HIS A 38 3.44 22.00 5.54
N PRO A 39 3.67 23.23 5.03
CA PRO A 39 3.17 23.65 3.73
C PRO A 39 3.85 22.88 2.60
N ARG A 40 3.14 22.69 1.49
CA ARG A 40 3.68 21.99 0.30
C ARG A 40 4.66 22.89 -0.46
N PRO A 41 5.64 22.31 -1.19
CA PRO A 41 6.54 23.09 -2.06
C PRO A 41 5.79 24.06 -2.98
N LEU A 42 4.72 23.58 -3.63
CA LEU A 42 3.87 24.37 -4.54
C LEU A 42 3.15 25.58 -3.90
N SER A 43 2.97 25.57 -2.58
CA SER A 43 2.34 26.69 -1.88
C SER A 43 3.34 27.76 -1.41
N VAL A 44 4.64 27.48 -1.50
CA VAL A 44 5.70 28.34 -0.96
C VAL A 44 6.70 28.78 -2.02
N LEU A 45 6.99 27.91 -3.00
CA LEU A 45 7.95 28.18 -4.06
C LEU A 45 7.24 28.72 -5.32
N ASP A 46 7.99 29.47 -6.12
CA ASP A 46 7.53 29.89 -7.44
C ASP A 46 7.28 28.65 -8.31
N PRO A 47 6.09 28.51 -8.92
CA PRO A 47 5.77 27.39 -9.80
C PRO A 47 6.76 27.17 -10.95
N SER A 48 7.45 28.23 -11.39
CA SER A 48 8.49 28.13 -12.43
C SER A 48 9.73 27.32 -12.01
N LEU A 49 9.95 27.16 -10.70
CA LEU A 49 11.05 26.39 -10.14
C LEU A 49 10.70 24.90 -9.96
N LEU A 50 9.45 24.54 -10.20
CA LEU A 50 8.93 23.19 -9.93
C LEU A 50 8.47 22.53 -11.21
N ASN A 51 8.86 21.29 -11.42
CA ASN A 51 8.35 20.48 -12.53
C ASN A 51 7.05 19.79 -12.11
N VAL A 52 5.93 20.52 -12.16
CA VAL A 52 4.61 20.02 -11.75
C VAL A 52 4.07 19.13 -12.86
N ILE A 53 3.93 17.82 -12.59
CA ILE A 53 3.30 16.86 -13.48
C ILE A 53 1.92 16.50 -12.91
N GLY A 54 0.86 16.71 -13.69
CA GLY A 54 -0.52 16.48 -13.31
C GLY A 54 -1.17 17.65 -12.60
N GLN A 55 -2.28 17.41 -11.92
CA GLN A 55 -2.99 18.46 -11.19
C GLN A 55 -2.29 18.83 -9.88
N PRO A 56 -2.19 20.12 -9.55
CA PRO A 56 -1.65 20.56 -8.28
C PRO A 56 -2.47 19.97 -7.11
N ILE A 57 -1.76 19.40 -6.13
CA ILE A 57 -2.42 18.84 -4.94
C ILE A 57 -2.84 20.00 -4.04
N SER A 58 -4.13 20.23 -3.91
CA SER A 58 -4.74 21.32 -3.12
C SER A 58 -4.63 21.13 -1.59
N ALA A 59 -4.31 19.93 -1.10
CA ALA A 59 -4.22 19.65 0.32
C ALA A 59 -3.07 20.44 0.98
N ALA A 60 -3.37 21.21 2.01
CA ALA A 60 -2.43 22.13 2.65
C ALA A 60 -1.22 21.45 3.31
N ASN A 61 -1.44 20.30 3.98
CA ASN A 61 -0.39 19.65 4.76
C ASN A 61 0.41 18.63 3.96
N ALA A 62 1.71 18.83 3.86
CA ALA A 62 2.62 17.97 3.13
C ALA A 62 3.10 16.77 3.97
N MET A 63 3.37 16.97 5.26
CA MET A 63 4.04 15.98 6.13
C MET A 63 3.04 15.16 6.96
N PRO A 64 3.26 13.84 7.05
CA PRO A 64 4.18 13.02 6.26
C PRO A 64 3.63 12.70 4.87
N SER A 65 4.52 12.27 3.95
CA SER A 65 4.11 11.76 2.63
C SER A 65 3.37 10.44 2.75
N GLY A 66 2.07 10.45 2.43
CA GLY A 66 1.25 9.24 2.46
C GLY A 66 1.67 8.19 1.42
N HIS A 67 2.17 8.62 0.25
CA HIS A 67 2.73 7.71 -0.75
C HIS A 67 3.97 6.98 -0.23
N SER A 68 4.91 7.69 0.39
CA SER A 68 6.12 7.09 0.95
C SER A 68 5.79 6.13 2.09
N LEU A 69 4.84 6.50 2.98
CA LEU A 69 4.34 5.64 4.03
C LEU A 69 3.78 4.33 3.45
N THR A 70 2.90 4.44 2.46
CA THR A 70 2.25 3.27 1.85
C THR A 70 3.27 2.38 1.13
N VAL A 71 4.17 2.96 0.32
CA VAL A 71 5.15 2.17 -0.45
C VAL A 71 6.09 1.43 0.49
N VAL A 72 6.64 2.10 1.51
CA VAL A 72 7.56 1.45 2.47
C VAL A 72 6.82 0.37 3.27
N ALA A 73 5.60 0.65 3.75
CA ALA A 73 4.79 -0.36 4.43
C ALA A 73 4.51 -1.58 3.53
N CYS A 74 4.13 -1.35 2.27
CA CYS A 74 3.89 -2.42 1.30
C CYS A 74 5.13 -3.28 1.04
N MET A 75 6.27 -2.65 0.79
CA MET A 75 7.53 -3.37 0.51
C MET A 75 8.02 -4.13 1.74
N THR A 76 7.91 -3.54 2.93
CA THR A 76 8.26 -4.22 4.19
C THR A 76 7.36 -5.43 4.44
N LEU A 77 6.05 -5.31 4.24
CA LEU A 77 5.13 -6.44 4.34
C LEU A 77 5.46 -7.55 3.35
N LEU A 78 5.73 -7.18 2.10
CA LEU A 78 6.10 -8.16 1.07
C LEU A 78 7.35 -8.93 1.48
N MET A 79 8.38 -8.24 1.98
CA MET A 79 9.60 -8.86 2.48
C MET A 79 9.35 -9.82 3.64
N LEU A 80 8.43 -9.47 4.56
CA LEU A 80 8.08 -10.30 5.72
C LEU A 80 7.19 -11.49 5.36
N CYS A 81 6.28 -11.32 4.40
CA CYS A 81 5.25 -12.31 4.06
C CYS A 81 5.66 -13.28 2.94
N LEU A 82 6.81 -13.11 2.31
CA LEU A 82 7.26 -14.07 1.30
C LEU A 82 7.54 -15.44 1.93
N PRO A 83 6.99 -16.54 1.37
CA PRO A 83 7.26 -17.88 1.82
C PRO A 83 8.76 -18.19 1.79
N LYS A 84 9.24 -19.03 2.72
CA LYS A 84 10.66 -19.43 2.78
C LYS A 84 11.19 -20.00 1.46
N ALA A 85 10.33 -20.70 0.70
CA ALA A 85 10.66 -21.25 -0.62
C ALA A 85 10.85 -20.17 -1.70
N HIS A 86 10.31 -18.97 -1.50
CA HIS A 86 10.38 -17.84 -2.42
C HIS A 86 11.11 -16.63 -1.78
N ARG A 87 11.96 -16.90 -0.78
CA ARG A 87 12.75 -15.84 -0.17
C ARG A 87 13.55 -15.12 -1.24
N LEU A 88 13.39 -13.82 -1.23
CA LEU A 88 14.16 -12.95 -2.11
C LEU A 88 15.65 -13.19 -1.89
N THR A 89 16.39 -13.24 -2.97
CA THR A 89 17.86 -13.14 -2.90
C THR A 89 18.23 -11.77 -2.31
N PRO A 90 19.45 -11.58 -1.79
CA PRO A 90 19.90 -10.24 -1.37
C PRO A 90 19.67 -9.17 -2.43
N TRP A 91 19.86 -9.50 -3.70
CA TRP A 91 19.58 -8.61 -4.83
C TRP A 91 18.07 -8.27 -4.99
N GLY A 92 17.19 -9.21 -4.69
CA GLY A 92 15.76 -8.98 -4.67
C GLY A 92 15.34 -8.01 -3.56
N PHE A 93 15.93 -8.12 -2.37
CA PHE A 93 15.72 -7.14 -1.28
C PHE A 93 16.21 -5.75 -1.68
N ILE A 94 17.42 -5.66 -2.26
CA ILE A 94 17.95 -4.40 -2.76
C ILE A 94 17.03 -3.82 -3.84
N GLY A 95 16.57 -4.63 -4.79
CA GLY A 95 15.66 -4.20 -5.85
C GLY A 95 14.35 -3.63 -5.31
N LEU A 96 13.71 -4.29 -4.34
CA LEU A 96 12.51 -3.77 -3.69
C LEU A 96 12.77 -2.49 -2.91
N GLY A 97 13.90 -2.40 -2.22
CA GLY A 97 14.32 -1.19 -1.52
C GLY A 97 14.53 -0.01 -2.48
N LEU A 98 15.18 -0.25 -3.62
CA LEU A 98 15.38 0.77 -4.66
C LEU A 98 14.04 1.20 -5.28
N LEU A 99 13.12 0.28 -5.56
CA LEU A 99 11.78 0.62 -6.05
C LEU A 99 11.02 1.49 -5.04
N ALA A 100 11.08 1.16 -3.76
CA ALA A 100 10.48 1.97 -2.71
C ALA A 100 11.09 3.37 -2.66
N LEU A 101 12.41 3.46 -2.72
CA LEU A 101 13.14 4.72 -2.73
C LEU A 101 12.79 5.58 -3.94
N LEU A 102 12.82 5.02 -5.15
CA LEU A 102 12.49 5.73 -6.39
C LEU A 102 11.05 6.23 -6.38
N SER A 103 10.10 5.38 -5.92
CA SER A 103 8.71 5.76 -5.79
C SER A 103 8.52 6.89 -4.76
N ALA A 104 9.25 6.86 -3.65
CA ALA A 104 9.20 7.90 -2.65
C ALA A 104 9.82 9.22 -3.16
N LEU A 105 11.00 9.16 -3.81
CA LEU A 105 11.68 10.31 -4.39
C LEU A 105 10.91 10.95 -5.54
N SER A 106 10.14 10.19 -6.31
CA SER A 106 9.29 10.75 -7.37
C SER A 106 8.35 11.84 -6.85
N ARG A 107 7.94 11.79 -5.58
CA ARG A 107 7.06 12.79 -4.97
C ARG A 107 7.76 14.12 -4.72
N VAL A 108 9.07 14.10 -4.54
CA VAL A 108 9.91 15.31 -4.46
C VAL A 108 10.10 15.91 -5.86
N MET A 109 10.39 15.05 -6.85
CA MET A 109 10.63 15.47 -8.23
C MET A 109 9.44 16.17 -8.88
N VAL A 110 8.22 15.76 -8.54
CA VAL A 110 6.97 16.41 -9.03
C VAL A 110 6.53 17.58 -8.15
N GLY A 111 7.34 18.05 -7.21
CA GLY A 111 7.02 19.20 -6.35
C GLY A 111 5.89 18.97 -5.34
N ALA A 112 5.45 17.71 -5.14
CA ALA A 112 4.33 17.40 -4.25
C ALA A 112 4.71 17.39 -2.78
N HIS A 113 5.95 17.05 -2.46
CA HIS A 113 6.47 16.86 -1.11
C HIS A 113 7.92 17.34 -0.97
N TRP A 114 8.27 17.75 0.23
CA TRP A 114 9.67 17.98 0.61
C TRP A 114 10.40 16.66 0.87
N PRO A 115 11.74 16.61 0.75
CA PRO A 115 12.51 15.41 1.14
C PRO A 115 12.23 14.96 2.59
N SER A 116 12.05 15.91 3.52
CA SER A 116 11.67 15.62 4.91
C SER A 116 10.33 14.91 5.04
N ASP A 117 9.32 15.27 4.22
CA ASP A 117 8.01 14.62 4.23
C ASP A 117 8.10 13.16 3.79
N VAL A 118 8.97 12.92 2.79
CA VAL A 118 9.23 11.59 2.23
C VAL A 118 9.95 10.71 3.26
N LEU A 119 10.99 11.24 3.92
CA LEU A 119 11.71 10.51 4.97
C LEU A 119 10.81 10.20 6.17
N ALA A 120 10.02 11.18 6.63
CA ALA A 120 9.05 10.96 7.68
C ALA A 120 8.01 9.90 7.28
N GLY A 121 7.47 9.99 6.06
CA GLY A 121 6.55 9.00 5.52
C GLY A 121 7.15 7.59 5.51
N ALA A 122 8.40 7.45 5.07
CA ALA A 122 9.11 6.17 5.07
C ALA A 122 9.28 5.61 6.49
N GLY A 123 9.72 6.44 7.45
CA GLY A 123 9.85 6.07 8.86
C GLY A 123 8.53 5.61 9.47
N PHE A 124 7.45 6.37 9.25
CA PHE A 124 6.11 5.98 9.72
C PHE A 124 5.58 4.74 9.02
N GLY A 125 5.91 4.51 7.75
CA GLY A 125 5.58 3.27 7.04
C GLY A 125 6.18 2.04 7.70
N GLY A 126 7.46 2.10 8.07
CA GLY A 126 8.14 1.05 8.84
C GLY A 126 7.54 0.86 10.24
N LEU A 127 7.25 1.96 10.94
CA LEU A 127 6.62 1.93 12.26
C LEU A 127 5.24 1.27 12.23
N VAL A 128 4.40 1.59 11.24
CA VAL A 128 3.07 1.01 11.08
C VAL A 128 3.16 -0.51 10.90
N VAL A 129 4.11 -1.00 10.09
CA VAL A 129 4.31 -2.45 9.92
C VAL A 129 4.82 -3.08 11.21
N TRP A 130 5.76 -2.45 11.90
CA TRP A 130 6.25 -2.94 13.19
C TRP A 130 5.11 -3.06 14.22
N LEU A 131 4.25 -2.04 14.34
CA LEU A 131 3.07 -2.07 15.20
C LEU A 131 2.09 -3.18 14.78
N ALA A 132 1.89 -3.37 13.49
CA ALA A 132 1.04 -4.45 12.98
C ALA A 132 1.59 -5.83 13.34
N VAL A 133 2.92 -6.02 13.28
CA VAL A 133 3.60 -7.26 13.71
C VAL A 133 3.40 -7.48 15.21
N GLN A 134 3.60 -6.46 16.05
CA GLN A 134 3.37 -6.56 17.49
C GLN A 134 1.90 -6.89 17.80
N TRP A 135 0.97 -6.30 17.08
CA TRP A 135 -0.45 -6.62 17.21
C TRP A 135 -0.75 -8.06 16.80
N GLU A 136 -0.18 -8.52 15.67
CA GLU A 136 -0.37 -9.90 15.19
C GLU A 136 0.14 -10.94 16.18
N GLN A 137 1.27 -10.68 16.86
CA GLN A 137 1.83 -11.57 17.88
C GLN A 137 0.93 -11.71 19.11
N ARG A 138 0.19 -10.64 19.46
CA ARG A 138 -0.73 -10.64 20.61
C ARG A 138 -2.09 -11.20 20.27
N GLN A 139 -2.59 -10.90 19.09
CA GLN A 139 -3.92 -11.25 18.63
C GLN A 139 -3.91 -11.49 17.12
N THR A 140 -3.91 -12.73 16.70
CA THR A 140 -4.05 -13.07 15.27
C THR A 140 -5.51 -13.05 14.84
N TRP A 141 -5.77 -12.55 13.62
CA TRP A 141 -7.08 -12.64 12.98
C TRP A 141 -7.17 -13.83 12.00
N GLN A 142 -6.12 -14.60 11.92
CA GLN A 142 -6.03 -15.74 11.00
C GLN A 142 -7.20 -16.72 11.11
N PRO A 143 -7.63 -17.19 12.30
CA PRO A 143 -8.76 -18.11 12.40
C PRO A 143 -10.05 -17.52 11.83
N GLN A 144 -10.34 -16.25 12.13
CA GLN A 144 -11.53 -15.55 11.63
C GLN A 144 -11.48 -15.36 10.11
N LEU A 145 -10.31 -14.96 9.58
CA LEU A 145 -10.11 -14.77 8.15
C LEU A 145 -10.14 -16.09 7.35
N GLN A 146 -9.78 -17.20 7.97
CA GLN A 146 -9.87 -18.54 7.35
C GLN A 146 -11.24 -19.18 7.45
N SER A 147 -12.14 -18.64 8.28
CA SER A 147 -13.53 -19.09 8.32
C SER A 147 -14.24 -18.82 6.98
N GLN A 148 -15.34 -19.51 6.69
CA GLN A 148 -16.11 -19.26 5.47
C GLN A 148 -16.56 -17.80 5.36
N VAL A 149 -17.05 -17.22 6.46
CA VAL A 149 -17.46 -15.81 6.51
C VAL A 149 -16.28 -14.88 6.25
N GLY A 150 -15.12 -15.15 6.86
CA GLY A 150 -13.91 -14.37 6.64
C GLY A 150 -13.42 -14.43 5.20
N GLN A 151 -13.45 -15.60 4.56
CA GLN A 151 -13.05 -15.75 3.17
C GLN A 151 -14.00 -15.02 2.21
N VAL A 152 -15.30 -15.10 2.44
CA VAL A 152 -16.29 -14.33 1.67
C VAL A 152 -16.06 -12.83 1.88
N GLY A 153 -15.82 -12.40 3.12
CA GLY A 153 -15.50 -10.99 3.41
C GLY A 153 -14.25 -10.49 2.68
N LEU A 154 -13.19 -11.30 2.63
CA LEU A 154 -11.97 -10.96 1.88
C LEU A 154 -12.23 -10.88 0.36
N LEU A 155 -12.98 -11.83 -0.20
CA LEU A 155 -13.38 -11.80 -1.61
C LEU A 155 -14.19 -10.55 -1.96
N LEU A 156 -15.13 -10.15 -1.11
CA LEU A 156 -15.89 -8.93 -1.29
C LEU A 156 -15.02 -7.68 -1.20
N ALA A 157 -14.06 -7.66 -0.26
CA ALA A 157 -13.10 -6.56 -0.14
C ALA A 157 -12.16 -6.46 -1.36
N GLU A 158 -11.68 -7.59 -1.87
CA GLU A 158 -10.87 -7.64 -3.10
C GLU A 158 -11.68 -7.12 -4.30
N LEU A 159 -12.93 -7.56 -4.45
CA LEU A 159 -13.82 -7.10 -5.52
C LEU A 159 -14.10 -5.60 -5.41
N ALA A 160 -14.42 -5.11 -4.22
CA ALA A 160 -14.65 -3.68 -3.99
C ALA A 160 -13.42 -2.83 -4.33
N LEU A 161 -12.21 -3.30 -4.00
CA LEU A 161 -10.96 -2.63 -4.36
C LEU A 161 -10.69 -2.65 -5.87
N VAL A 162 -11.01 -3.74 -6.56
CA VAL A 162 -10.91 -3.81 -8.03
C VAL A 162 -11.86 -2.79 -8.66
N ILE A 163 -13.13 -2.77 -8.21
CA ILE A 163 -14.13 -1.81 -8.71
C ILE A 163 -13.66 -0.37 -8.44
N TYR A 164 -13.16 -0.08 -7.23
CA TYR A 164 -12.62 1.23 -6.90
C TYR A 164 -11.49 1.66 -7.83
N VAL A 165 -10.53 0.77 -8.13
CA VAL A 165 -9.42 1.09 -9.04
C VAL A 165 -9.91 1.33 -10.47
N LEU A 166 -10.87 0.53 -10.96
CA LEU A 166 -11.46 0.67 -12.30
C LEU A 166 -12.30 1.94 -12.45
N THR A 167 -12.92 2.40 -11.37
CA THR A 167 -13.80 3.59 -11.38
C THR A 167 -13.08 4.86 -10.91
N ALA A 168 -11.84 4.75 -10.43
CA ALA A 168 -11.05 5.90 -10.02
C ALA A 168 -10.82 6.85 -11.19
N SER A 169 -11.14 8.13 -10.99
CA SER A 169 -10.85 9.15 -11.99
C SER A 169 -9.36 9.30 -12.22
N THR A 170 -8.96 9.26 -13.48
CA THR A 170 -7.58 9.45 -13.90
C THR A 170 -7.48 10.74 -14.70
N HIS A 171 -6.38 11.46 -14.51
CA HIS A 171 -6.14 12.75 -15.17
C HIS A 171 -5.11 12.64 -16.30
N THR A 172 -4.41 11.50 -16.35
CA THR A 172 -3.40 11.24 -17.38
C THR A 172 -3.53 9.81 -17.94
N PRO A 173 -3.16 9.58 -19.22
CA PRO A 173 -3.13 8.23 -19.78
C PRO A 173 -2.24 7.25 -19.00
N TYR A 174 -1.16 7.75 -18.39
CA TYR A 174 -0.24 6.94 -17.58
C TYR A 174 -0.90 6.45 -16.28
N GLU A 175 -1.72 7.31 -15.62
CA GLU A 175 -2.49 6.90 -14.45
C GLU A 175 -3.51 5.83 -14.81
N GLN A 176 -4.19 5.98 -15.95
CA GLN A 176 -5.14 4.98 -16.42
C GLN A 176 -4.45 3.65 -16.70
N TRP A 177 -3.35 3.66 -17.42
CA TRP A 177 -2.57 2.45 -17.68
C TRP A 177 -2.12 1.76 -16.38
N ALA A 178 -1.64 2.52 -15.40
CA ALA A 178 -1.26 1.98 -14.10
C ALA A 178 -2.45 1.36 -13.35
N ASN A 179 -3.61 2.03 -13.37
CA ASN A 179 -4.84 1.51 -12.78
C ASN A 179 -5.29 0.22 -13.47
N ASP A 180 -5.23 0.16 -14.80
CA ASP A 180 -5.60 -1.03 -15.58
C ASP A 180 -4.67 -2.21 -15.25
N CYS A 181 -3.37 -1.98 -15.10
CA CYS A 181 -2.41 -3.00 -14.64
C CYS A 181 -2.74 -3.51 -13.24
N VAL A 182 -2.99 -2.60 -12.29
CA VAL A 182 -3.35 -2.96 -10.91
C VAL A 182 -4.68 -3.71 -10.86
N ALA A 183 -5.69 -3.25 -11.61
CA ALA A 183 -6.98 -3.92 -11.71
C ALA A 183 -6.86 -5.32 -12.30
N THR A 184 -6.07 -5.48 -13.37
CA THR A 184 -5.82 -6.80 -14.01
C THR A 184 -5.20 -7.78 -13.03
N LEU A 185 -4.17 -7.36 -12.30
CA LEU A 185 -3.54 -8.16 -11.24
C LEU A 185 -4.53 -8.49 -10.12
N GLY A 186 -5.37 -7.52 -9.74
CA GLY A 186 -6.42 -7.70 -8.74
C GLY A 186 -7.47 -8.73 -9.17
N ILE A 187 -7.94 -8.65 -10.42
CA ILE A 187 -8.89 -9.60 -11.00
C ILE A 187 -8.28 -11.01 -11.03
N ALA A 188 -7.05 -11.16 -11.50
CA ALA A 188 -6.36 -12.44 -11.51
C ALA A 188 -6.23 -13.04 -10.09
N GLY A 189 -5.89 -12.19 -9.11
CA GLY A 189 -5.84 -12.57 -7.69
C GLY A 189 -7.18 -13.00 -7.14
N PHE A 190 -8.23 -12.22 -7.39
CA PHE A 190 -9.60 -12.55 -7.00
C PHE A 190 -10.07 -13.89 -7.58
N LEU A 191 -9.89 -14.10 -8.89
CA LEU A 191 -10.28 -15.34 -9.55
C LEU A 191 -9.53 -16.56 -8.99
N ALA A 192 -8.26 -16.42 -8.69
CA ALA A 192 -7.48 -17.45 -8.04
C ALA A 192 -7.97 -17.73 -6.61
N HIS A 193 -8.29 -16.69 -5.84
CA HIS A 193 -8.85 -16.82 -4.49
C HIS A 193 -10.24 -17.49 -4.52
N TRP A 194 -11.11 -17.06 -5.42
CA TRP A 194 -12.43 -17.65 -5.63
C TRP A 194 -12.34 -19.14 -5.99
N ARG A 195 -11.44 -19.52 -6.89
CA ARG A 195 -11.22 -20.92 -7.27
C ARG A 195 -10.77 -21.77 -6.09
N ASP A 196 -9.84 -21.27 -5.28
CA ASP A 196 -9.31 -21.97 -4.13
C ASP A 196 -10.39 -22.12 -3.03
N HIS A 197 -11.21 -21.09 -2.83
CA HIS A 197 -12.35 -21.13 -1.90
C HIS A 197 -13.40 -22.15 -2.34
N ARG A 198 -13.78 -22.16 -3.62
CA ARG A 198 -14.72 -23.15 -4.16
C ARG A 198 -14.22 -24.59 -3.98
N ARG A 199 -12.95 -24.86 -4.20
CA ARG A 199 -12.37 -26.19 -4.00
C ARG A 199 -12.50 -26.67 -2.57
N LYS A 200 -12.34 -25.78 -1.59
CA LYS A 200 -12.50 -26.10 -0.16
C LYS A 200 -13.94 -26.38 0.26
N ILE A 201 -14.93 -25.80 -0.44
CA ILE A 201 -16.36 -26.05 -0.17
C ILE A 201 -16.80 -27.40 -0.77
N LEU A 202 -16.19 -27.80 -1.88
CA LEU A 202 -16.57 -29.03 -2.62
C LEU A 202 -15.82 -30.29 -2.16
N ALA A 203 -14.78 -30.13 -1.32
CA ALA A 203 -14.01 -31.21 -0.71
C ALA A 203 -14.52 -31.55 0.69
#